data_ccc95f1be8291b8d2b8c6672b7ba1662
#
_entry.id   ccc95f1be8291b8d2b8c6672b7ba1662
#
_cell.length_a   1.000
_cell.length_b   1.000
_cell.length_c   1.000
_cell.angle_alpha   90.00
_cell.angle_beta   90.00
_cell.angle_gamma   90.00
#
_symmetry.space_group_name_H-M   'P 1'
#
loop_
_entity.id
_entity.type
_entity.pdbx_description
1 polymer ?
#
loop_
_entity_poly.entity_id
_entity_poly.type
_entity_poly.pdbx_seq_one_letter_code
_entity_poly.pdbx_strand_id
1 'polypeptide(L)'
;MKLTLALLTTLLLIPLSPLDAAGHEKPNVLMIIADDLNDWVGCLKGHPDVKTPNLDRLARRGMLFENAHCAAPVCNPSRVATLTGRHPSRSGIYGNDTVWHEALPGVATIPQHFKANGYHVAGGGKVYHHPPGFNRRSDWTEYFDQVFDGHYQAQWAKGEKPKNFTWPEGFPLNQLSRVKALTPPPVNPNEFDWGEFDKPDAEMGDGQMVEWAAKFLKQPPRQPFFLAAGIYRPHLPFYAPQKYFDLYPLDQIILPLIQADDCDDLPEAGKRMAADRRGDYELVIKESRHRELVQAYLASLSFGDALIGRLLDALDASPAAKNTVVVLWSDHGWHLGEKQHLHKFTLWERSTRIPMIIAAPGVTQPGSRTARPVGTIDLFPTLNELCALPAITSLDGTSLVPLLKKPSLEWSRPALTTHGQGNHTLRTERWRYIRYAAGGEELYDHTTDPNEWTNLATKPEFAPIKAELAQSLPKTDAPAKGSKKKRKATAVE
;
A
#
# COMPACT_ATOMS: atom_id res chain seq x y z
N MET A 1 -44.15 -44.39 48.03
CA MET A 1 -42.87 -43.81 47.51
C MET A 1 -42.99 -43.65 46.01
N LYS A 2 -43.26 -42.42 45.55
CA LYS A 2 -43.32 -42.10 44.10
C LYS A 2 -42.02 -41.34 43.76
N LEU A 3 -41.13 -41.95 42.96
CA LEU A 3 -39.97 -41.28 42.42
C LEU A 3 -40.41 -40.45 41.20
N THR A 4 -40.22 -39.15 41.30
CA THR A 4 -40.41 -38.22 40.17
C THR A 4 -39.04 -38.04 39.49
N LEU A 5 -38.93 -38.47 38.23
CA LEU A 5 -37.74 -38.32 37.38
C LEU A 5 -37.82 -36.93 36.72
N ALA A 6 -36.91 -36.02 37.12
CA ALA A 6 -36.79 -34.73 36.48
C ALA A 6 -35.86 -34.84 35.25
N LEU A 7 -36.41 -34.66 34.05
CA LEU A 7 -35.64 -34.54 32.80
C LEU A 7 -35.05 -33.12 32.75
N LEU A 8 -33.74 -32.99 32.89
CA LEU A 8 -33.00 -31.75 32.58
C LEU A 8 -32.77 -31.66 31.06
N THR A 9 -33.57 -30.86 30.39
CA THR A 9 -33.34 -30.47 28.97
C THR A 9 -32.25 -29.38 28.92
N THR A 10 -31.04 -29.78 28.60
CA THR A 10 -29.96 -28.84 28.28
C THR A 10 -30.21 -28.23 26.90
N LEU A 11 -30.69 -26.98 26.87
CA LEU A 11 -30.78 -26.19 25.64
C LEU A 11 -29.36 -25.83 25.21
N LEU A 12 -28.82 -26.46 24.16
CA LEU A 12 -27.61 -26.01 23.48
C LEU A 12 -27.96 -24.70 22.74
N LEU A 13 -27.57 -23.59 23.33
CA LEU A 13 -27.52 -22.31 22.65
C LEU A 13 -26.44 -22.35 21.55
N ILE A 14 -26.83 -22.74 20.33
CA ILE A 14 -25.99 -22.55 19.15
C ILE A 14 -25.90 -21.03 18.90
N PRO A 15 -24.73 -20.40 18.93
CA PRO A 15 -24.62 -18.99 18.61
C PRO A 15 -25.06 -18.79 17.15
N LEU A 16 -26.12 -17.99 16.95
CA LEU A 16 -26.58 -17.58 15.64
C LEU A 16 -25.49 -16.72 15.00
N SER A 17 -25.11 -17.04 13.77
CA SER A 17 -24.22 -16.19 12.97
C SER A 17 -24.86 -14.79 12.82
N PRO A 18 -24.08 -13.71 12.91
CA PRO A 18 -24.63 -12.36 12.73
C PRO A 18 -25.13 -12.20 11.29
N LEU A 19 -26.39 -11.87 11.14
CA LEU A 19 -27.06 -11.55 9.86
C LEU A 19 -27.12 -10.04 9.68
N ASP A 20 -27.11 -9.56 8.42
CA ASP A 20 -27.44 -8.18 8.09
C ASP A 20 -28.94 -7.91 8.24
N ALA A 21 -29.37 -6.66 8.01
CA ALA A 21 -30.77 -6.25 8.12
C ALA A 21 -31.71 -6.97 7.12
N ALA A 22 -31.15 -7.60 6.06
CA ALA A 22 -31.89 -8.39 5.08
C ALA A 22 -31.85 -9.90 5.36
N GLY A 23 -31.22 -10.33 6.47
CA GLY A 23 -31.08 -11.73 6.83
C GLY A 23 -29.93 -12.46 6.14
N HIS A 24 -29.06 -11.74 5.42
CA HIS A 24 -27.86 -12.31 4.81
C HIS A 24 -26.70 -12.35 5.80
N GLU A 25 -25.87 -13.38 5.66
CA GLU A 25 -24.65 -13.51 6.45
C GLU A 25 -23.66 -12.39 6.04
N LYS A 26 -23.15 -11.62 7.02
CA LYS A 26 -22.18 -10.54 6.76
C LYS A 26 -20.95 -11.10 6.04
N PRO A 27 -20.47 -10.46 4.95
CA PRO A 27 -19.31 -10.95 4.24
C PRO A 27 -18.04 -10.85 5.08
N ASN A 28 -17.13 -11.79 4.88
CA ASN A 28 -15.77 -11.70 5.37
C ASN A 28 -14.97 -10.74 4.49
N VAL A 29 -13.82 -10.29 5.01
CA VAL A 29 -12.89 -9.44 4.26
C VAL A 29 -11.48 -10.01 4.34
N LEU A 30 -10.83 -10.18 3.18
CA LEU A 30 -9.41 -10.39 3.04
C LEU A 30 -8.80 -9.11 2.41
N MET A 31 -8.07 -8.35 3.21
CA MET A 31 -7.34 -7.16 2.76
C MET A 31 -5.87 -7.50 2.58
N ILE A 32 -5.36 -7.41 1.35
CA ILE A 32 -3.97 -7.64 0.99
C ILE A 32 -3.33 -6.29 0.69
N ILE A 33 -2.22 -5.99 1.36
CA ILE A 33 -1.52 -4.71 1.26
C ILE A 33 -0.09 -5.00 0.83
N ALA A 34 0.34 -4.49 -0.33
CA ALA A 34 1.74 -4.51 -0.75
C ALA A 34 2.44 -3.20 -0.37
N ASP A 35 3.77 -3.25 -0.20
CA ASP A 35 4.59 -2.11 0.16
C ASP A 35 5.51 -1.73 -1.01
N ASP A 36 5.52 -0.46 -1.40
CA ASP A 36 6.32 0.05 -2.54
C ASP A 36 5.96 -0.58 -3.91
N LEU A 37 4.79 -1.18 -4.07
CA LEU A 37 4.36 -1.80 -5.32
C LEU A 37 3.79 -0.73 -6.27
N ASN A 38 4.56 -0.37 -7.29
CA ASN A 38 4.13 0.54 -8.35
C ASN A 38 3.21 -0.15 -9.37
N ASP A 39 2.88 0.54 -10.45
CA ASP A 39 2.02 0.05 -11.53
C ASP A 39 2.68 -1.02 -12.45
N TRP A 40 3.89 -1.47 -12.15
CA TRP A 40 4.57 -2.54 -12.87
C TRP A 40 3.98 -3.92 -12.53
N VAL A 41 2.74 -4.12 -12.92
CA VAL A 41 2.01 -5.38 -12.80
C VAL A 41 1.36 -5.74 -14.13
N GLY A 42 1.23 -7.04 -14.41
CA GLY A 42 0.73 -7.53 -15.70
C GLY A 42 -0.64 -6.98 -16.06
N CYS A 43 -1.58 -6.96 -15.12
CA CYS A 43 -2.93 -6.47 -15.36
C CYS A 43 -3.00 -4.96 -15.67
N LEU A 44 -2.00 -4.15 -15.27
CA LEU A 44 -1.86 -2.74 -15.62
C LEU A 44 -0.90 -2.51 -16.81
N LYS A 45 -0.20 -3.54 -17.28
CA LYS A 45 0.80 -3.47 -18.36
C LYS A 45 1.92 -2.46 -18.08
N GLY A 46 2.30 -2.30 -16.81
CA GLY A 46 3.22 -1.23 -16.40
C GLY A 46 4.69 -1.49 -16.79
N HIS A 47 5.07 -2.76 -16.99
CA HIS A 47 6.40 -3.13 -17.45
C HIS A 47 6.32 -4.38 -18.35
N PRO A 48 7.05 -4.42 -19.48
CA PRO A 48 6.94 -5.54 -20.44
C PRO A 48 7.43 -6.89 -19.88
N ASP A 49 8.46 -6.89 -19.03
CA ASP A 49 9.05 -8.12 -18.50
C ASP A 49 8.30 -8.68 -17.29
N VAL A 50 7.43 -7.90 -16.64
CA VAL A 50 6.84 -8.26 -15.35
C VAL A 50 6.03 -9.55 -15.38
N LYS A 51 6.21 -10.37 -14.35
CA LYS A 51 5.52 -11.66 -14.18
C LYS A 51 4.72 -11.67 -12.87
N THR A 52 3.43 -11.37 -12.98
CA THR A 52 2.50 -11.29 -11.85
C THR A 52 1.21 -12.08 -12.10
N PRO A 53 1.30 -13.40 -12.33
CA PRO A 53 0.14 -14.21 -12.72
C PRO A 53 -0.97 -14.24 -11.68
N ASN A 54 -0.66 -14.03 -10.39
CA ASN A 54 -1.63 -14.07 -9.31
C ASN A 54 -2.39 -12.74 -9.14
N LEU A 55 -1.72 -11.61 -9.31
CA LEU A 55 -2.36 -10.30 -9.42
C LEU A 55 -3.30 -10.28 -10.64
N ASP A 56 -2.84 -10.82 -11.77
CA ASP A 56 -3.64 -10.96 -12.99
C ASP A 56 -4.85 -11.89 -12.77
N ARG A 57 -4.69 -12.99 -12.00
CA ARG A 57 -5.77 -13.88 -11.59
C ARG A 57 -6.81 -13.14 -10.74
N LEU A 58 -6.36 -12.35 -9.77
CA LEU A 58 -7.26 -11.56 -8.93
C LEU A 58 -8.00 -10.49 -9.75
N ALA A 59 -7.32 -9.83 -10.70
CA ALA A 59 -7.95 -8.86 -11.60
C ALA A 59 -9.03 -9.51 -12.48
N ARG A 60 -8.82 -10.74 -12.95
CA ARG A 60 -9.85 -11.51 -13.66
C ARG A 60 -11.03 -11.95 -12.79
N ARG A 61 -10.81 -12.10 -11.47
CA ARG A 61 -11.84 -12.49 -10.50
C ARG A 61 -12.70 -11.29 -10.04
N GLY A 62 -12.11 -10.11 -9.97
CA GLY A 62 -12.71 -8.90 -9.44
C GLY A 62 -12.77 -7.77 -10.46
N MET A 63 -12.76 -6.56 -9.94
CA MET A 63 -12.65 -5.31 -10.69
C MET A 63 -11.28 -4.68 -10.51
N LEU A 64 -10.62 -4.36 -11.62
CA LEU A 64 -9.37 -3.62 -11.65
C LEU A 64 -9.64 -2.12 -11.79
N PHE A 65 -9.08 -1.33 -10.88
CA PHE A 65 -9.02 0.12 -11.00
C PHE A 65 -7.73 0.52 -11.72
N GLU A 66 -7.84 0.90 -12.99
CA GLU A 66 -6.68 1.21 -13.83
C GLU A 66 -6.02 2.56 -13.49
N ASN A 67 -6.76 3.40 -12.76
CA ASN A 67 -6.36 4.76 -12.38
C ASN A 67 -6.56 4.97 -10.87
N ALA A 68 -5.92 4.11 -10.07
CA ALA A 68 -5.95 4.18 -8.63
C ALA A 68 -4.69 4.84 -8.07
N HIS A 69 -4.84 5.72 -7.08
CA HIS A 69 -3.76 6.51 -6.51
C HIS A 69 -3.70 6.41 -4.99
N CYS A 70 -2.48 6.46 -4.46
CA CYS A 70 -2.26 6.51 -3.02
C CYS A 70 -2.63 7.89 -2.45
N ALA A 71 -2.99 7.93 -1.16
CA ALA A 71 -3.27 9.20 -0.47
C ALA A 71 -1.99 10.01 -0.19
N ALA A 72 -0.84 9.34 -0.09
CA ALA A 72 0.49 9.94 0.05
C ALA A 72 1.57 8.99 -0.50
N PRO A 73 2.65 9.50 -1.12
CA PRO A 73 3.76 8.67 -1.61
C PRO A 73 4.77 8.37 -0.49
N VAL A 74 4.27 8.02 0.70
CA VAL A 74 5.05 7.75 1.92
C VAL A 74 4.27 6.76 2.78
N CYS A 75 4.93 5.70 3.27
CA CYS A 75 4.27 4.56 3.91
C CYS A 75 3.31 4.94 5.06
N ASN A 76 3.80 5.61 6.11
CA ASN A 76 2.95 5.94 7.25
C ASN A 76 1.77 6.88 6.89
N PRO A 77 2.00 8.02 6.22
CA PRO A 77 0.90 8.90 5.80
C PRO A 77 -0.14 8.21 4.92
N SER A 78 0.29 7.39 3.95
CA SER A 78 -0.63 6.67 3.08
C SER A 78 -1.45 5.63 3.83
N ARG A 79 -0.79 4.78 4.62
CA ARG A 79 -1.46 3.73 5.41
C ARG A 79 -2.42 4.32 6.43
N VAL A 80 -2.01 5.37 7.14
CA VAL A 80 -2.89 6.07 8.09
C VAL A 80 -4.07 6.70 7.37
N ALA A 81 -3.86 7.39 6.25
CA ALA A 81 -4.96 7.98 5.49
C ALA A 81 -5.98 6.93 5.04
N THR A 82 -5.51 5.82 4.46
CA THR A 82 -6.36 4.72 4.00
C THR A 82 -7.12 4.08 5.16
N LEU A 83 -6.42 3.73 6.24
CA LEU A 83 -7.00 3.02 7.38
C LEU A 83 -7.91 3.89 8.26
N THR A 84 -7.73 5.22 8.27
CA THR A 84 -8.58 6.17 9.02
C THR A 84 -9.62 6.86 8.14
N GLY A 85 -9.51 6.75 6.81
CA GLY A 85 -10.35 7.47 5.85
C GLY A 85 -10.16 8.99 5.88
N ARG A 86 -8.97 9.49 6.30
CA ARG A 86 -8.66 10.92 6.41
C ARG A 86 -7.40 11.29 5.64
N HIS A 87 -7.53 12.22 4.69
CA HIS A 87 -6.37 12.71 3.93
C HIS A 87 -5.26 13.28 4.82
N PRO A 88 -3.98 13.21 4.39
CA PRO A 88 -2.87 13.83 5.10
C PRO A 88 -3.08 15.33 5.35
N SER A 89 -3.63 16.06 4.38
CA SER A 89 -3.99 17.49 4.50
C SER A 89 -4.96 17.78 5.65
N ARG A 90 -5.80 16.82 6.03
CA ARG A 90 -6.74 16.95 7.15
C ARG A 90 -6.18 16.38 8.45
N SER A 91 -5.43 15.29 8.38
CA SER A 91 -4.87 14.62 9.56
C SER A 91 -3.63 15.30 10.11
N GLY A 92 -2.86 16.00 9.27
CA GLY A 92 -1.55 16.58 9.61
C GLY A 92 -0.43 15.53 9.71
N ILE A 93 -0.67 14.29 9.26
CA ILE A 93 0.34 13.23 9.25
C ILE A 93 0.98 13.19 7.86
N TYR A 94 2.22 13.70 7.77
CA TYR A 94 2.96 13.84 6.52
C TYR A 94 4.25 13.03 6.45
N GLY A 95 4.69 12.46 7.57
CA GLY A 95 5.96 11.73 7.68
C GLY A 95 5.85 10.37 8.35
N ASN A 96 6.92 9.57 8.21
CA ASN A 96 7.00 8.22 8.74
C ASN A 96 7.22 8.16 10.25
N ASP A 97 7.59 9.25 10.88
CA ASP A 97 7.94 9.33 12.30
C ASP A 97 6.76 9.70 13.22
N THR A 98 5.59 10.00 12.64
CA THR A 98 4.41 10.40 13.40
C THR A 98 3.63 9.19 13.91
N VAL A 99 3.57 9.01 15.23
CA VAL A 99 2.75 7.98 15.86
C VAL A 99 1.28 8.33 15.70
N TRP A 100 0.59 7.66 14.79
CA TRP A 100 -0.72 8.06 14.28
C TRP A 100 -1.82 8.12 15.36
N HIS A 101 -1.87 7.16 16.29
CA HIS A 101 -2.92 7.11 17.31
C HIS A 101 -2.73 8.17 18.42
N GLU A 102 -1.49 8.68 18.62
CA GLU A 102 -1.23 9.84 19.46
C GLU A 102 -1.61 11.14 18.74
N ALA A 103 -1.36 11.19 17.44
CA ALA A 103 -1.69 12.34 16.59
C ALA A 103 -3.21 12.47 16.30
N LEU A 104 -3.93 11.36 16.30
CA LEU A 104 -5.36 11.27 15.97
C LEU A 104 -6.14 10.55 17.09
N PRO A 105 -6.18 11.07 18.32
CA PRO A 105 -6.89 10.43 19.41
C PRO A 105 -8.39 10.29 19.08
N GLY A 106 -8.97 9.11 19.34
CA GLY A 106 -10.38 8.84 19.11
C GLY A 106 -10.80 8.61 17.65
N VAL A 107 -9.86 8.65 16.71
CA VAL A 107 -10.16 8.30 15.31
C VAL A 107 -10.07 6.80 15.15
N ALA A 108 -11.19 6.18 14.75
CA ALA A 108 -11.26 4.76 14.48
C ALA A 108 -10.57 4.43 13.13
N THR A 109 -9.89 3.30 13.10
CA THR A 109 -9.33 2.70 11.87
C THR A 109 -10.24 1.59 11.35
N ILE A 110 -10.03 1.15 10.10
CA ILE A 110 -10.77 0.02 9.52
C ILE A 110 -10.76 -1.19 10.48
N PRO A 111 -9.60 -1.72 10.97
CA PRO A 111 -9.61 -2.84 11.89
C PRO A 111 -10.43 -2.60 13.16
N GLN A 112 -10.30 -1.43 13.78
CA GLN A 112 -11.05 -1.08 14.97
C GLN A 112 -12.56 -1.00 14.72
N HIS A 113 -12.95 -0.44 13.57
CA HIS A 113 -14.35 -0.34 13.20
C HIS A 113 -14.99 -1.70 12.97
N PHE A 114 -14.28 -2.60 12.26
CA PHE A 114 -14.73 -3.98 12.08
C PHE A 114 -14.85 -4.71 13.42
N LYS A 115 -13.85 -4.58 14.30
CA LYS A 115 -13.86 -5.19 15.66
C LYS A 115 -15.04 -4.72 16.49
N ALA A 116 -15.33 -3.41 16.49
CA ALA A 116 -16.47 -2.83 17.21
C ALA A 116 -17.82 -3.32 16.67
N ASN A 117 -17.88 -3.80 15.42
CA ASN A 117 -19.09 -4.32 14.79
C ASN A 117 -19.18 -5.85 14.74
N GLY A 118 -18.44 -6.55 15.63
CA GLY A 118 -18.58 -7.98 15.86
C GLY A 118 -17.77 -8.86 14.93
N TYR A 119 -16.81 -8.32 14.18
CA TYR A 119 -15.90 -9.13 13.39
C TYR A 119 -14.74 -9.68 14.24
N HIS A 120 -14.30 -10.88 13.91
CA HIS A 120 -13.00 -11.37 14.33
C HIS A 120 -11.93 -10.70 13.48
N VAL A 121 -11.09 -9.87 14.10
CA VAL A 121 -10.12 -9.03 13.37
C VAL A 121 -8.73 -9.61 13.52
N ALA A 122 -8.20 -10.17 12.44
CA ALA A 122 -6.88 -10.78 12.38
C ALA A 122 -5.97 -9.96 11.44
N GLY A 123 -4.67 -9.95 11.70
CA GLY A 123 -3.71 -9.28 10.83
C GLY A 123 -2.30 -9.79 11.00
N GLY A 124 -1.45 -9.50 10.02
CA GLY A 124 -0.03 -9.82 10.05
C GLY A 124 0.79 -8.98 9.08
N GLY A 125 2.09 -8.86 9.34
CA GLY A 125 3.01 -8.12 8.50
C GLY A 125 2.87 -6.61 8.55
N LYS A 126 3.11 -5.92 7.44
CA LYS A 126 3.11 -4.46 7.37
C LYS A 126 1.71 -3.91 7.04
N VAL A 127 0.77 -3.97 7.96
CA VAL A 127 -0.54 -3.30 7.82
C VAL A 127 -0.40 -1.80 8.14
N TYR A 128 0.16 -1.47 9.29
CA TYR A 128 0.64 -0.13 9.61
C TYR A 128 2.12 0.00 9.27
N HIS A 129 2.67 1.21 9.38
CA HIS A 129 4.11 1.40 9.29
C HIS A 129 4.83 0.63 10.39
N HIS A 130 6.00 0.05 10.07
CA HIS A 130 6.64 -0.98 10.91
C HIS A 130 7.31 -0.53 12.23
N PRO A 131 7.67 0.74 12.53
CA PRO A 131 8.27 1.06 13.82
C PRO A 131 7.40 0.63 15.00
N PRO A 132 8.01 0.27 16.14
CA PRO A 132 7.28 -0.08 17.35
C PRO A 132 6.30 1.02 17.77
N GLY A 133 5.10 0.61 18.20
CA GLY A 133 4.04 1.52 18.63
C GLY A 133 3.11 2.02 17.53
N PHE A 134 3.40 1.78 16.25
CA PHE A 134 2.48 2.12 15.16
C PHE A 134 1.33 1.11 15.03
N ASN A 135 1.59 -0.16 15.29
CA ASN A 135 0.59 -1.22 15.31
C ASN A 135 0.20 -1.54 16.76
N ARG A 136 -1.01 -1.18 17.17
CA ARG A 136 -1.50 -1.45 18.53
C ARG A 136 -2.16 -2.82 18.59
N ARG A 137 -1.70 -3.67 19.52
CA ARG A 137 -2.30 -5.00 19.73
C ARG A 137 -3.77 -4.97 20.08
N SER A 138 -4.24 -3.94 20.78
CA SER A 138 -5.66 -3.75 21.11
C SER A 138 -6.59 -3.63 19.91
N ASP A 139 -6.07 -3.23 18.74
CA ASP A 139 -6.86 -3.05 17.52
C ASP A 139 -7.26 -4.38 16.88
N TRP A 140 -6.61 -5.47 17.28
CA TRP A 140 -6.75 -6.81 16.72
C TRP A 140 -7.34 -7.80 17.70
N THR A 141 -7.97 -8.87 17.21
CA THR A 141 -8.25 -10.07 17.99
C THR A 141 -7.00 -10.94 18.05
N GLU A 142 -6.32 -11.11 16.92
CA GLU A 142 -5.01 -11.74 16.83
C GLU A 142 -4.14 -11.06 15.77
N TYR A 143 -2.82 -11.10 15.98
CA TYR A 143 -1.87 -10.48 15.05
C TYR A 143 -0.57 -11.28 14.98
N PHE A 144 -0.11 -11.55 13.74
CA PHE A 144 1.18 -12.17 13.50
C PHE A 144 2.28 -11.10 13.40
N ASP A 145 3.19 -11.12 14.38
CA ASP A 145 4.36 -10.25 14.35
C ASP A 145 5.40 -10.82 13.41
N GLN A 146 5.48 -10.21 12.25
CA GLN A 146 6.40 -10.63 11.22
C GLN A 146 7.85 -10.32 11.62
N VAL A 147 8.71 -11.31 11.36
CA VAL A 147 10.16 -11.12 11.30
C VAL A 147 10.49 -10.54 9.92
N PHE A 148 11.20 -9.43 9.89
CA PHE A 148 11.59 -8.80 8.63
C PHE A 148 12.78 -9.54 8.01
N ASP A 149 12.51 -10.46 7.06
CA ASP A 149 13.49 -11.24 6.26
C ASP A 149 14.73 -11.73 7.03
N GLY A 150 14.51 -12.29 8.21
CA GLY A 150 15.58 -12.74 9.09
C GLY A 150 16.24 -11.64 9.92
N HIS A 151 15.83 -10.39 9.76
CA HIS A 151 16.51 -9.24 10.36
C HIS A 151 15.82 -8.65 11.59
N TYR A 152 14.49 -8.82 11.73
CA TYR A 152 13.77 -8.38 12.92
C TYR A 152 13.24 -9.58 13.68
N GLN A 153 13.63 -9.68 14.93
CA GLN A 153 13.00 -10.62 15.85
C GLN A 153 11.71 -10.02 16.42
N ALA A 154 10.84 -10.87 16.93
CA ALA A 154 9.57 -10.54 17.59
C ALA A 154 9.63 -9.43 18.68
N GLN A 155 10.82 -8.94 18.99
CA GLN A 155 11.07 -7.83 19.91
C GLN A 155 10.41 -6.51 19.50
N TRP A 156 10.19 -6.29 18.19
CA TRP A 156 9.47 -5.11 17.69
C TRP A 156 8.01 -5.08 18.14
N ALA A 157 7.41 -6.25 18.30
CA ALA A 157 6.05 -6.38 18.81
C ALA A 157 5.92 -5.87 20.25
N LYS A 158 7.00 -5.92 21.02
CA LYS A 158 7.06 -5.44 22.42
C LYS A 158 7.47 -3.97 22.53
N GLY A 159 7.64 -3.26 21.43
CA GLY A 159 8.14 -1.88 21.44
C GLY A 159 9.64 -1.75 21.70
N GLU A 160 10.38 -2.86 21.67
CA GLU A 160 11.82 -2.89 21.87
C GLU A 160 12.56 -2.84 20.54
N LYS A 161 13.61 -2.03 20.43
CA LYS A 161 14.51 -2.09 19.27
C LYS A 161 15.25 -3.42 19.27
N PRO A 162 15.38 -4.10 18.11
CA PRO A 162 16.16 -5.33 18.03
C PRO A 162 17.60 -5.05 18.48
N LYS A 163 18.09 -5.81 19.45
CA LYS A 163 19.44 -5.65 19.98
C LYS A 163 20.48 -6.27 19.05
N ASN A 164 20.09 -7.27 18.28
CA ASN A 164 20.95 -7.98 17.35
C ASN A 164 20.27 -8.02 15.97
N PHE A 165 20.76 -7.21 15.09
CA PHE A 165 20.39 -7.18 13.69
C PHE A 165 21.44 -7.97 12.91
N THR A 166 21.00 -9.00 12.19
CA THR A 166 21.90 -9.80 11.35
C THR A 166 21.58 -9.55 9.89
N TRP A 167 22.52 -8.97 9.19
CA TRP A 167 22.48 -8.87 7.73
C TRP A 167 22.73 -10.25 7.10
N PRO A 168 22.31 -10.46 5.83
CA PRO A 168 22.65 -11.69 5.13
C PRO A 168 24.16 -11.84 5.06
N GLU A 169 24.62 -13.09 5.00
CA GLU A 169 26.01 -13.36 4.71
C GLU A 169 26.40 -12.69 3.38
N GLY A 170 27.54 -12.02 3.36
CA GLY A 170 28.00 -11.27 2.19
C GLY A 170 27.40 -9.86 2.03
N PHE A 171 26.66 -9.34 3.02
CA PHE A 171 26.18 -7.95 2.97
C PHE A 171 27.30 -6.95 2.69
N PRO A 172 27.09 -5.92 1.84
CA PRO A 172 25.92 -5.69 0.96
C PRO A 172 25.93 -6.62 -0.25
N LEU A 173 24.79 -7.24 -0.56
CA LEU A 173 24.67 -8.18 -1.67
C LEU A 173 24.88 -7.49 -3.03
N ASN A 174 24.40 -6.25 -3.16
CA ASN A 174 24.57 -5.46 -4.38
C ASN A 174 26.00 -4.94 -4.60
N GLN A 175 26.88 -5.09 -3.62
CA GLN A 175 28.29 -4.67 -3.69
C GLN A 175 28.52 -3.18 -4.01
N LEU A 176 27.51 -2.29 -3.84
CA LEU A 176 27.66 -0.86 -4.07
C LEU A 176 28.70 -0.24 -3.12
N SER A 177 29.54 0.65 -3.64
CA SER A 177 30.65 1.27 -2.92
C SER A 177 30.22 2.00 -1.66
N ARG A 178 29.11 2.73 -1.72
CA ARG A 178 28.55 3.45 -0.57
C ARG A 178 28.11 2.50 0.55
N VAL A 179 27.44 1.40 0.19
CA VAL A 179 26.93 0.44 1.16
C VAL A 179 28.07 -0.36 1.78
N LYS A 180 29.09 -0.71 1.00
CA LYS A 180 30.33 -1.34 1.50
C LYS A 180 31.07 -0.50 2.54
N ALA A 181 30.98 0.82 2.46
CA ALA A 181 31.63 1.72 3.41
C ALA A 181 30.96 1.75 4.79
N LEU A 182 29.77 1.13 4.93
CA LEU A 182 29.04 1.03 6.21
C LEU A 182 29.65 -0.09 7.06
N THR A 183 30.59 0.25 7.91
CA THR A 183 31.26 -0.71 8.82
C THR A 183 31.25 -0.15 10.25
N PRO A 184 30.59 -0.78 11.23
CA PRO A 184 29.74 -1.98 11.08
C PRO A 184 28.47 -1.72 10.25
N PRO A 185 27.82 -2.78 9.72
CA PRO A 185 26.58 -2.63 8.99
C PRO A 185 25.54 -1.84 9.80
N PRO A 186 24.73 -0.99 9.16
CA PRO A 186 23.74 -0.17 9.87
C PRO A 186 22.67 -1.03 10.52
N VAL A 187 22.12 -0.55 11.62
CA VAL A 187 20.99 -1.21 12.32
C VAL A 187 19.66 -0.95 11.60
N ASN A 188 19.69 -0.21 10.48
CA ASN A 188 18.50 0.15 9.73
C ASN A 188 18.30 -0.79 8.54
N PRO A 189 17.21 -1.56 8.48
CA PRO A 189 16.93 -2.50 7.40
C PRO A 189 16.50 -1.84 6.08
N ASN A 190 16.27 -0.53 6.06
CA ASN A 190 15.90 0.21 4.85
C ASN A 190 17.13 0.62 4.04
N GLU A 191 18.25 -0.12 4.17
CA GLU A 191 19.41 0.17 3.36
C GLU A 191 19.19 -0.21 1.90
N PHE A 192 19.81 0.58 1.04
CA PHE A 192 19.73 0.46 -0.40
C PHE A 192 20.56 -0.73 -0.86
N ASP A 193 19.97 -1.91 -0.72
CA ASP A 193 20.59 -3.19 -1.08
C ASP A 193 19.62 -4.08 -1.84
N TRP A 194 20.15 -5.03 -2.60
CA TRP A 194 19.38 -6.03 -3.33
C TRP A 194 20.22 -7.27 -3.60
N GLY A 195 19.57 -8.40 -3.79
CA GLY A 195 20.24 -9.65 -4.12
C GLY A 195 19.39 -10.88 -3.85
N GLU A 196 19.96 -11.99 -4.28
CA GLU A 196 19.36 -13.31 -4.12
C GLU A 196 19.52 -13.82 -2.69
N PHE A 197 18.47 -14.49 -2.22
CA PHE A 197 18.48 -15.19 -0.94
C PHE A 197 18.38 -16.69 -1.18
N ASP A 198 19.32 -17.43 -0.63
CA ASP A 198 19.25 -18.90 -0.64
C ASP A 198 18.35 -19.41 0.50
N LYS A 199 17.06 -19.09 0.37
CA LYS A 199 16.01 -19.52 1.30
C LYS A 199 14.74 -19.85 0.55
N PRO A 200 13.98 -20.88 1.00
CA PRO A 200 12.66 -21.12 0.47
C PRO A 200 11.70 -19.99 0.88
N ASP A 201 10.65 -19.76 0.08
CA ASP A 201 9.65 -18.72 0.31
C ASP A 201 9.10 -18.73 1.74
N ALA A 202 8.83 -19.92 2.29
CA ALA A 202 8.23 -20.08 3.62
C ALA A 202 9.15 -19.65 4.78
N GLU A 203 10.46 -19.54 4.55
CA GLU A 203 11.44 -19.08 5.54
C GLU A 203 11.68 -17.58 5.49
N MET A 204 11.27 -16.93 4.39
CA MET A 204 11.26 -15.47 4.30
C MET A 204 10.19 -14.87 5.22
N GLY A 205 10.41 -13.68 5.74
CA GLY A 205 9.49 -13.04 6.68
C GLY A 205 8.06 -12.90 6.15
N ASP A 206 7.90 -12.45 4.91
CA ASP A 206 6.60 -12.40 4.24
C ASP A 206 5.99 -13.78 4.04
N GLY A 207 6.82 -14.80 3.74
CA GLY A 207 6.39 -16.18 3.60
C GLY A 207 5.81 -16.74 4.90
N GLN A 208 6.47 -16.49 6.03
CA GLN A 208 5.98 -16.92 7.37
C GLN A 208 4.64 -16.28 7.72
N MET A 209 4.48 -14.99 7.44
CA MET A 209 3.23 -14.27 7.63
C MET A 209 2.11 -14.85 6.75
N VAL A 210 2.40 -15.11 5.48
CA VAL A 210 1.43 -15.68 4.54
C VAL A 210 1.03 -17.10 4.93
N GLU A 211 1.96 -17.95 5.40
CA GLU A 211 1.63 -19.29 5.92
C GLU A 211 0.70 -19.21 7.15
N TRP A 212 0.93 -18.26 8.05
CA TRP A 212 0.01 -18.01 9.17
C TRP A 212 -1.38 -17.58 8.68
N ALA A 213 -1.46 -16.63 7.75
CA ALA A 213 -2.72 -16.16 7.20
C ALA A 213 -3.45 -17.28 6.40
N ALA A 214 -2.71 -18.12 5.68
CA ALA A 214 -3.27 -19.27 4.98
C ALA A 214 -3.85 -20.33 5.93
N LYS A 215 -3.21 -20.56 7.09
CA LYS A 215 -3.78 -21.42 8.15
C LYS A 215 -5.06 -20.84 8.70
N PHE A 216 -5.10 -19.54 8.95
CA PHE A 216 -6.31 -18.84 9.38
C PHE A 216 -7.46 -19.02 8.37
N LEU A 217 -7.19 -18.82 7.08
CA LEU A 217 -8.20 -18.98 6.02
C LEU A 217 -8.71 -20.42 5.88
N LYS A 218 -7.88 -21.44 6.13
CA LYS A 218 -8.30 -22.86 6.12
C LYS A 218 -9.23 -23.22 7.27
N GLN A 219 -9.11 -22.53 8.40
CA GLN A 219 -9.89 -22.76 9.61
C GLN A 219 -10.42 -21.42 10.17
N PRO A 220 -11.28 -20.71 9.40
CA PRO A 220 -11.76 -19.41 9.82
C PRO A 220 -12.68 -19.52 11.04
N PRO A 221 -12.80 -18.43 11.83
CA PRO A 221 -13.75 -18.38 12.94
C PRO A 221 -15.20 -18.50 12.43
N ARG A 222 -16.12 -18.88 13.33
CA ARG A 222 -17.56 -18.97 12.98
C ARG A 222 -18.20 -17.61 12.72
N GLN A 223 -17.72 -16.57 13.40
CA GLN A 223 -18.17 -15.19 13.18
C GLN A 223 -17.50 -14.60 11.94
N PRO A 224 -18.08 -13.56 11.31
CA PRO A 224 -17.45 -12.90 10.18
C PRO A 224 -16.05 -12.41 10.57
N PHE A 225 -15.10 -12.48 9.65
CA PHE A 225 -13.73 -12.04 9.90
C PHE A 225 -13.30 -10.90 8.98
N PHE A 226 -12.37 -10.09 9.49
CA PHE A 226 -11.54 -9.17 8.74
C PHE A 226 -10.09 -9.62 8.91
N LEU A 227 -9.47 -10.08 7.83
CA LEU A 227 -8.06 -10.49 7.80
C LEU A 227 -7.26 -9.50 6.97
N ALA A 228 -6.25 -8.86 7.57
CA ALA A 228 -5.32 -7.98 6.87
C ALA A 228 -3.95 -8.66 6.74
N ALA A 229 -3.46 -8.87 5.52
CA ALA A 229 -2.16 -9.41 5.20
C ALA A 229 -1.27 -8.32 4.58
N GLY A 230 -0.31 -7.81 5.34
CA GLY A 230 0.63 -6.78 4.90
C GLY A 230 1.93 -7.40 4.42
N ILE A 231 2.14 -7.44 3.10
CA ILE A 231 3.33 -7.98 2.45
C ILE A 231 4.34 -6.84 2.28
N TYR A 232 5.58 -7.05 2.71
CA TYR A 232 6.64 -6.05 2.56
C TYR A 232 7.13 -5.94 1.12
N ARG A 233 7.14 -7.03 0.36
CA ARG A 233 7.62 -6.99 -1.02
C ARG A 233 6.71 -6.19 -1.94
N PRO A 234 7.33 -5.36 -2.84
CA PRO A 234 8.75 -5.22 -3.16
C PRO A 234 9.54 -4.13 -2.40
N HIS A 235 9.23 -3.75 -1.17
CA HIS A 235 10.00 -2.76 -0.39
C HIS A 235 11.49 -3.16 -0.24
N LEU A 236 12.39 -2.16 -0.25
CA LEU A 236 13.83 -2.35 0.05
C LEU A 236 14.07 -3.03 1.41
N PRO A 237 15.16 -3.80 1.52
CA PRO A 237 16.05 -4.24 0.45
C PRO A 237 15.34 -5.22 -0.48
N PHE A 238 15.67 -5.18 -1.79
CA PHE A 238 15.02 -6.05 -2.79
C PHE A 238 15.58 -7.46 -2.74
N TYR A 239 15.32 -8.16 -1.64
CA TYR A 239 15.72 -9.54 -1.45
C TYR A 239 14.57 -10.47 -1.83
N ALA A 240 14.89 -11.47 -2.65
CA ALA A 240 13.96 -12.54 -3.01
C ALA A 240 14.72 -13.86 -3.18
N PRO A 241 14.07 -15.02 -3.01
CA PRO A 241 14.67 -16.30 -3.37
C PRO A 241 15.15 -16.35 -4.83
N GLN A 242 16.29 -16.99 -5.08
CA GLN A 242 16.96 -17.04 -6.38
C GLN A 242 16.03 -17.35 -7.55
N LYS A 243 15.12 -18.30 -7.40
CA LYS A 243 14.14 -18.67 -8.44
C LYS A 243 13.33 -17.50 -9.03
N TYR A 244 13.19 -16.39 -8.30
CA TYR A 244 12.53 -15.19 -8.82
C TYR A 244 13.48 -14.32 -9.63
N PHE A 245 14.77 -14.30 -9.32
CA PHE A 245 15.81 -13.68 -10.16
C PHE A 245 15.97 -14.45 -11.48
N ASP A 246 15.90 -15.77 -11.44
CA ASP A 246 15.97 -16.65 -12.63
C ASP A 246 14.86 -16.36 -13.65
N LEU A 247 13.73 -15.76 -13.21
CA LEU A 247 12.67 -15.34 -14.12
C LEU A 247 13.10 -14.18 -15.05
N TYR A 248 14.15 -13.46 -14.71
CA TYR A 248 14.58 -12.22 -15.32
C TYR A 248 16.06 -12.24 -15.68
N PRO A 249 16.47 -12.89 -16.79
CA PRO A 249 17.86 -12.86 -17.26
C PRO A 249 18.36 -11.42 -17.36
N LEU A 250 19.50 -11.12 -16.72
CA LEU A 250 19.98 -9.76 -16.54
C LEU A 250 20.22 -9.02 -17.88
N ASP A 251 20.73 -9.73 -18.89
CA ASP A 251 20.99 -9.20 -20.23
C ASP A 251 19.74 -8.86 -21.02
N GLN A 252 18.58 -9.42 -20.64
CA GLN A 252 17.28 -9.21 -21.29
C GLN A 252 16.42 -8.16 -20.63
N ILE A 253 16.78 -7.66 -19.45
CA ILE A 253 15.99 -6.65 -18.71
C ILE A 253 15.80 -5.40 -19.54
N ILE A 254 14.55 -5.01 -19.73
CA ILE A 254 14.17 -3.73 -20.34
C ILE A 254 14.21 -2.66 -19.25
N LEU A 255 14.98 -1.61 -19.48
CA LEU A 255 15.05 -0.47 -18.55
C LEU A 255 13.86 0.47 -18.77
N PRO A 256 13.40 1.18 -17.71
CA PRO A 256 12.40 2.23 -17.88
C PRO A 256 12.90 3.31 -18.85
N LEU A 257 11.95 3.93 -19.53
CA LEU A 257 12.28 5.06 -20.41
C LEU A 257 12.67 6.27 -19.54
N ILE A 258 13.89 6.75 -19.74
CA ILE A 258 14.44 7.92 -19.05
C ILE A 258 14.81 8.94 -20.09
N GLN A 259 14.25 10.14 -19.98
CA GLN A 259 14.58 11.28 -20.83
C GLN A 259 15.59 12.18 -20.09
N ALA A 260 16.68 12.55 -20.74
CA ALA A 260 17.78 13.24 -20.06
C ALA A 260 17.41 14.67 -19.60
N ASP A 261 16.52 15.33 -20.33
CA ASP A 261 16.01 16.68 -20.07
C ASP A 261 14.64 16.69 -19.38
N ASP A 262 14.15 15.56 -18.88
CA ASP A 262 12.84 15.41 -18.26
C ASP A 262 12.60 16.33 -17.03
N CYS A 263 13.67 16.80 -16.39
CA CYS A 263 13.58 17.70 -15.25
C CYS A 263 13.81 19.20 -15.61
N ASP A 264 14.04 19.53 -16.88
CA ASP A 264 14.45 20.91 -17.26
C ASP A 264 13.31 21.91 -17.14
N ASP A 265 12.07 21.50 -17.48
CA ASP A 265 10.87 22.34 -17.44
C ASP A 265 10.12 22.30 -16.08
N LEU A 266 10.67 21.61 -15.10
CA LEU A 266 10.11 21.58 -13.75
C LEU A 266 10.32 22.91 -13.03
N PRO A 267 9.35 23.34 -12.20
CA PRO A 267 9.57 24.45 -11.27
C PRO A 267 10.63 24.05 -10.21
N GLU A 268 11.26 25.04 -9.59
CA GLU A 268 12.29 24.80 -8.58
C GLU A 268 11.87 23.81 -7.45
N ALA A 269 10.60 23.83 -7.09
CA ALA A 269 10.06 22.85 -6.11
C ALA A 269 10.02 21.44 -6.68
N GLY A 270 9.67 21.29 -7.97
CA GLY A 270 9.69 20.01 -8.69
C GLY A 270 11.12 19.48 -8.82
N LYS A 271 12.08 20.33 -9.23
CA LYS A 271 13.51 19.96 -9.29
C LYS A 271 14.05 19.47 -7.95
N ARG A 272 13.69 20.15 -6.85
CA ARG A 272 14.05 19.68 -5.50
C ARG A 272 13.37 18.38 -5.10
N MET A 273 12.18 18.09 -5.64
CA MET A 273 11.47 16.83 -5.40
C MET A 273 12.07 15.68 -6.22
N ALA A 274 12.48 15.94 -7.47
CA ALA A 274 13.19 14.99 -8.32
C ALA A 274 14.57 14.63 -7.77
N ALA A 275 15.28 15.61 -7.21
CA ALA A 275 16.61 15.40 -6.67
C ALA A 275 16.59 14.27 -5.62
N ASP A 276 17.28 13.19 -5.91
CA ASP A 276 17.46 12.10 -4.97
C ASP A 276 18.36 12.54 -3.82
N ARG A 277 17.76 12.78 -2.66
CA ARG A 277 18.46 13.28 -1.46
C ARG A 277 19.58 12.36 -0.97
N ARG A 278 19.58 11.10 -1.38
CA ARG A 278 20.58 10.10 -1.00
C ARG A 278 21.67 9.94 -2.05
N GLY A 279 21.44 10.46 -3.27
CA GLY A 279 22.32 10.26 -4.42
C GLY A 279 22.34 8.82 -4.91
N ASP A 280 21.25 8.09 -4.69
CA ASP A 280 21.16 6.67 -5.05
C ASP A 280 21.04 6.49 -6.57
N TYR A 281 20.31 7.40 -7.25
CA TYR A 281 20.20 7.37 -8.71
C TYR A 281 21.57 7.58 -9.37
N GLU A 282 22.29 8.65 -9.01
CA GLU A 282 23.61 8.96 -9.54
C GLU A 282 24.60 7.83 -9.25
N LEU A 283 24.53 7.23 -8.05
CA LEU A 283 25.38 6.10 -7.67
C LEU A 283 25.14 4.89 -8.57
N VAL A 284 23.86 4.52 -8.78
CA VAL A 284 23.48 3.36 -9.61
C VAL A 284 23.90 3.55 -11.06
N ILE A 285 23.72 4.76 -11.61
CA ILE A 285 24.14 5.08 -12.97
C ILE A 285 25.68 5.07 -13.08
N LYS A 286 26.37 5.72 -12.15
CA LYS A 286 27.84 5.78 -12.11
C LYS A 286 28.47 4.40 -12.03
N GLU A 287 27.92 3.51 -11.22
CA GLU A 287 28.43 2.14 -11.05
C GLU A 287 27.84 1.15 -12.07
N SER A 288 27.05 1.64 -13.04
CA SER A 288 26.42 0.83 -14.10
C SER A 288 25.54 -0.33 -13.57
N ARG A 289 24.85 -0.09 -12.43
CA ARG A 289 24.08 -1.12 -11.71
C ARG A 289 22.57 -1.00 -11.93
N HIS A 290 22.12 -0.14 -12.85
CA HIS A 290 20.68 0.14 -13.04
C HIS A 290 19.90 -1.11 -13.46
N ARG A 291 20.46 -1.91 -14.35
CA ARG A 291 19.83 -3.15 -14.83
C ARG A 291 19.62 -4.17 -13.71
N GLU A 292 20.59 -4.31 -12.84
CA GLU A 292 20.50 -5.19 -11.66
C GLU A 292 19.47 -4.69 -10.65
N LEU A 293 19.38 -3.38 -10.43
CA LEU A 293 18.35 -2.79 -9.58
C LEU A 293 16.96 -3.10 -10.11
N VAL A 294 16.74 -2.95 -11.43
CA VAL A 294 15.44 -3.23 -12.07
C VAL A 294 15.13 -4.73 -11.98
N GLN A 295 16.10 -5.60 -12.26
CA GLN A 295 15.96 -7.05 -12.09
C GLN A 295 15.52 -7.41 -10.67
N ALA A 296 16.19 -6.85 -9.67
CA ALA A 296 15.91 -7.15 -8.27
C ALA A 296 14.52 -6.66 -7.83
N TYR A 297 14.09 -5.48 -8.32
CA TYR A 297 12.73 -5.01 -8.08
C TYR A 297 11.71 -5.96 -8.69
N LEU A 298 11.88 -6.39 -9.96
CA LEU A 298 11.00 -7.34 -10.63
C LEU A 298 10.99 -8.71 -9.93
N ALA A 299 12.13 -9.21 -9.49
CA ALA A 299 12.23 -10.46 -8.72
C ALA A 299 11.50 -10.37 -7.39
N SER A 300 11.72 -9.29 -6.64
CA SER A 300 11.04 -9.01 -5.37
C SER A 300 9.53 -8.89 -5.55
N LEU A 301 9.09 -8.26 -6.63
CA LEU A 301 7.69 -8.11 -6.99
C LEU A 301 7.05 -9.46 -7.32
N SER A 302 7.70 -10.30 -8.15
CA SER A 302 7.21 -11.65 -8.48
C SER A 302 7.16 -12.56 -7.25
N PHE A 303 8.07 -12.40 -6.30
CA PHE A 303 8.00 -13.08 -5.02
C PHE A 303 6.74 -12.63 -4.24
N GLY A 304 6.48 -11.33 -4.14
CA GLY A 304 5.25 -10.79 -3.54
C GLY A 304 3.99 -11.34 -4.22
N ASP A 305 3.98 -11.39 -5.56
CA ASP A 305 2.88 -11.98 -6.34
C ASP A 305 2.63 -13.46 -6.01
N ALA A 306 3.70 -14.26 -5.88
CA ALA A 306 3.59 -15.66 -5.51
C ALA A 306 2.99 -15.84 -4.10
N LEU A 307 3.33 -14.96 -3.17
CA LEU A 307 2.75 -14.94 -1.82
C LEU A 307 1.27 -14.56 -1.84
N ILE A 308 0.88 -13.58 -2.66
CA ILE A 308 -0.52 -13.25 -2.91
C ILE A 308 -1.26 -14.49 -3.46
N GLY A 309 -0.61 -15.21 -4.39
CA GLY A 309 -1.14 -16.47 -4.92
C GLY A 309 -1.49 -17.48 -3.85
N ARG A 310 -0.62 -17.68 -2.88
CA ARG A 310 -0.86 -18.60 -1.74
C ARG A 310 -2.04 -18.19 -0.87
N LEU A 311 -2.22 -16.87 -0.65
CA LEU A 311 -3.40 -16.37 0.08
C LEU A 311 -4.68 -16.63 -0.69
N LEU A 312 -4.67 -16.40 -2.01
CA LEU A 312 -5.82 -16.67 -2.87
C LEU A 312 -6.16 -18.18 -2.93
N ASP A 313 -5.15 -19.05 -3.03
CA ASP A 313 -5.34 -20.50 -3.01
C ASP A 313 -5.91 -20.99 -1.66
N ALA A 314 -5.40 -20.43 -0.56
CA ALA A 314 -5.93 -20.76 0.77
C ALA A 314 -7.37 -20.29 0.95
N LEU A 315 -7.72 -19.11 0.42
CA LEU A 315 -9.10 -18.64 0.42
C LEU A 315 -9.99 -19.51 -0.46
N ASP A 316 -9.55 -19.88 -1.66
CA ASP A 316 -10.34 -20.71 -2.58
C ASP A 316 -10.64 -22.10 -2.00
N ALA A 317 -9.74 -22.64 -1.17
CA ALA A 317 -9.93 -23.87 -0.41
C ALA A 317 -10.71 -23.68 0.90
N SER A 318 -11.04 -22.44 1.28
CA SER A 318 -11.71 -22.11 2.54
C SER A 318 -13.24 -22.30 2.45
N PRO A 319 -13.92 -22.70 3.53
CA PRO A 319 -15.38 -22.64 3.59
C PRO A 319 -15.93 -21.21 3.41
N ALA A 320 -15.11 -20.19 3.65
CA ALA A 320 -15.47 -18.78 3.51
C ALA A 320 -15.30 -18.23 2.07
N ALA A 321 -14.80 -19.01 1.11
CA ALA A 321 -14.45 -18.55 -0.25
C ALA A 321 -15.58 -17.77 -0.95
N LYS A 322 -16.82 -18.26 -0.82
CA LYS A 322 -18.00 -17.68 -1.52
C LYS A 322 -18.54 -16.41 -0.87
N ASN A 323 -18.16 -16.13 0.39
CA ASN A 323 -18.65 -14.98 1.16
C ASN A 323 -17.51 -14.11 1.67
N THR A 324 -16.42 -13.96 0.90
CA THR A 324 -15.28 -13.12 1.27
C THR A 324 -15.02 -12.04 0.21
N VAL A 325 -15.07 -10.79 0.62
CA VAL A 325 -14.59 -9.65 -0.16
C VAL A 325 -13.08 -9.65 -0.13
N VAL A 326 -12.42 -9.65 -1.29
CA VAL A 326 -10.96 -9.51 -1.41
C VAL A 326 -10.64 -8.10 -1.90
N VAL A 327 -9.80 -7.40 -1.14
CA VAL A 327 -9.27 -6.08 -1.50
C VAL A 327 -7.76 -6.17 -1.56
N LEU A 328 -7.16 -5.83 -2.70
CA LEU A 328 -5.73 -5.67 -2.87
C LEU A 328 -5.42 -4.21 -3.21
N TRP A 329 -4.40 -3.64 -2.54
CA TRP A 329 -3.88 -2.32 -2.82
C TRP A 329 -2.41 -2.20 -2.40
N SER A 330 -1.70 -1.22 -2.99
CA SER A 330 -0.37 -0.81 -2.55
C SER A 330 -0.45 0.51 -1.79
N ASP A 331 0.45 0.71 -0.83
CA ASP A 331 0.47 1.96 -0.08
C ASP A 331 0.97 3.15 -0.91
N HIS A 332 1.89 2.95 -1.84
CA HIS A 332 2.33 3.91 -2.88
C HIS A 332 3.15 3.18 -3.95
N GLY A 333 3.57 3.93 -4.97
CA GLY A 333 4.45 3.44 -6.01
C GLY A 333 5.94 3.65 -5.70
N TRP A 334 6.77 3.53 -6.76
CA TRP A 334 8.22 3.58 -6.68
C TRP A 334 8.82 3.96 -8.04
N HIS A 335 9.78 4.87 -8.08
CA HIS A 335 10.57 5.20 -9.27
C HIS A 335 11.77 4.25 -9.41
N LEU A 336 12.07 3.89 -10.64
CA LEU A 336 13.22 3.05 -11.00
C LEU A 336 14.11 3.75 -12.03
N GLY A 337 14.15 5.09 -12.02
CA GLY A 337 14.97 5.95 -12.88
C GLY A 337 14.16 7.05 -13.58
N GLU A 338 12.83 6.91 -13.69
CA GLU A 338 11.98 7.96 -14.27
C GLU A 338 12.13 9.25 -13.44
N LYS A 339 12.14 10.41 -14.08
CA LYS A 339 12.44 11.71 -13.47
C LYS A 339 13.85 11.77 -12.83
N GLN A 340 14.80 10.94 -13.32
CA GLN A 340 16.15 10.80 -12.75
C GLN A 340 16.12 10.54 -11.23
N HIS A 341 15.10 9.78 -10.80
CA HIS A 341 14.79 9.53 -9.40
C HIS A 341 14.69 8.03 -9.12
N LEU A 342 15.14 7.63 -7.95
CA LEU A 342 14.83 6.34 -7.35
C LEU A 342 13.99 6.57 -6.09
N HIS A 343 13.31 5.53 -5.65
CA HIS A 343 12.44 5.58 -4.49
C HIS A 343 11.03 6.15 -4.79
N LYS A 344 10.38 6.58 -3.72
CA LYS A 344 9.09 7.26 -3.59
C LYS A 344 9.31 8.73 -3.26
N PHE A 345 8.39 9.37 -2.60
CA PHE A 345 8.49 10.77 -2.13
C PHE A 345 8.30 11.82 -3.22
N THR A 346 7.63 11.47 -4.32
CA THR A 346 7.31 12.39 -5.41
C THR A 346 5.80 12.42 -5.66
N LEU A 347 5.35 13.36 -6.49
CA LEU A 347 3.93 13.53 -6.83
C LEU A 347 3.59 13.08 -8.26
N TRP A 348 4.55 12.48 -8.97
CA TRP A 348 4.37 11.94 -10.32
C TRP A 348 3.76 10.55 -10.32
N GLU A 349 3.36 10.09 -11.50
CA GLU A 349 2.62 8.85 -11.72
C GLU A 349 3.28 7.64 -11.04
N ARG A 350 4.61 7.47 -11.17
CA ARG A 350 5.33 6.31 -10.63
C ARG A 350 5.30 6.16 -9.12
N SER A 351 5.24 7.28 -8.37
CA SER A 351 5.09 7.24 -6.93
C SER A 351 3.63 7.18 -6.48
N THR A 352 2.68 7.62 -7.32
CA THR A 352 1.30 7.81 -6.86
C THR A 352 0.33 6.76 -7.38
N ARG A 353 0.53 6.25 -8.62
CA ARG A 353 -0.31 5.21 -9.21
C ARG A 353 0.03 3.84 -8.65
N ILE A 354 -0.99 3.12 -8.26
CA ILE A 354 -0.86 1.83 -7.59
C ILE A 354 -1.83 0.80 -8.18
N PRO A 355 -1.53 -0.50 -8.10
CA PRO A 355 -2.53 -1.54 -8.34
C PRO A 355 -3.59 -1.51 -7.23
N MET A 356 -4.85 -1.49 -7.62
CA MET A 356 -6.00 -1.66 -6.72
C MET A 356 -7.03 -2.57 -7.37
N ILE A 357 -7.40 -3.64 -6.67
CA ILE A 357 -8.34 -4.66 -7.15
C ILE A 357 -9.33 -4.98 -6.03
N ILE A 358 -10.61 -5.02 -6.36
CA ILE A 358 -11.67 -5.44 -5.43
C ILE A 358 -12.47 -6.58 -6.06
N ALA A 359 -12.54 -7.71 -5.37
CA ALA A 359 -13.42 -8.82 -5.72
C ALA A 359 -14.46 -9.00 -4.61
N ALA A 360 -15.69 -8.55 -4.87
CA ALA A 360 -16.82 -8.61 -3.94
C ALA A 360 -17.90 -9.55 -4.51
N PRO A 361 -18.13 -10.75 -3.91
CA PRO A 361 -19.13 -11.70 -4.38
C PRO A 361 -20.52 -11.06 -4.50
N GLY A 362 -21.17 -11.29 -5.63
CA GLY A 362 -22.50 -10.71 -5.90
C GLY A 362 -22.54 -9.22 -6.24
N VAL A 363 -21.40 -8.51 -6.17
CA VAL A 363 -21.31 -7.07 -6.46
C VAL A 363 -20.43 -6.78 -7.67
N THR A 364 -19.21 -7.31 -7.71
CA THR A 364 -18.28 -7.10 -8.82
C THR A 364 -18.55 -8.08 -9.97
N GLN A 365 -18.47 -7.57 -11.20
CA GLN A 365 -18.42 -8.43 -12.39
C GLN A 365 -16.98 -8.92 -12.58
N PRO A 366 -16.72 -10.22 -12.68
CA PRO A 366 -15.38 -10.76 -12.91
C PRO A 366 -14.75 -10.16 -14.17
N GLY A 367 -13.49 -9.73 -14.06
CA GLY A 367 -12.72 -9.13 -15.15
C GLY A 367 -13.13 -7.71 -15.52
N SER A 368 -14.03 -7.07 -14.79
CA SER A 368 -14.39 -5.68 -15.01
C SER A 368 -13.23 -4.72 -14.72
N ARG A 369 -13.24 -3.57 -15.40
CA ARG A 369 -12.19 -2.55 -15.31
C ARG A 369 -12.79 -1.15 -15.33
N THR A 370 -12.12 -0.20 -14.70
CA THR A 370 -12.47 1.22 -14.81
C THR A 370 -11.23 2.09 -14.83
N ALA A 371 -11.24 3.09 -15.73
CA ALA A 371 -10.23 4.15 -15.80
C ALA A 371 -10.59 5.36 -14.91
N ARG A 372 -11.69 5.28 -14.16
CA ARG A 372 -12.11 6.35 -13.25
C ARG A 372 -11.05 6.56 -12.17
N PRO A 373 -10.63 7.82 -11.90
CA PRO A 373 -9.64 8.12 -10.90
C PRO A 373 -10.21 7.87 -9.50
N VAL A 374 -9.54 7.05 -8.70
CA VAL A 374 -9.94 6.71 -7.34
C VAL A 374 -8.75 6.77 -6.40
N GLY A 375 -8.99 6.98 -5.12
CA GLY A 375 -7.94 7.01 -4.10
C GLY A 375 -8.03 5.84 -3.12
N THR A 376 -6.92 5.45 -2.51
CA THR A 376 -6.92 4.44 -1.44
C THR A 376 -7.82 4.85 -0.26
N ILE A 377 -8.05 6.14 -0.08
CA ILE A 377 -8.94 6.68 0.94
C ILE A 377 -10.41 6.26 0.76
N ASP A 378 -10.78 5.86 -0.45
CA ASP A 378 -12.12 5.40 -0.80
C ASP A 378 -12.40 3.97 -0.31
N LEU A 379 -11.37 3.24 0.14
CA LEU A 379 -11.50 1.86 0.62
C LEU A 379 -12.32 1.74 1.91
N PHE A 380 -12.15 2.66 2.86
CA PHE A 380 -12.89 2.60 4.12
C PHE A 380 -14.42 2.71 3.91
N PRO A 381 -14.96 3.78 3.25
CA PRO A 381 -16.38 3.86 2.98
C PRO A 381 -16.90 2.72 2.09
N THR A 382 -16.08 2.21 1.17
CA THR A 382 -16.42 1.06 0.32
C THR A 382 -16.63 -0.21 1.15
N LEU A 383 -15.71 -0.52 2.05
CA LEU A 383 -15.83 -1.67 2.94
C LEU A 383 -17.00 -1.55 3.90
N ASN A 384 -17.27 -0.34 4.41
CA ASN A 384 -18.45 -0.10 5.24
C ASN A 384 -19.74 -0.44 4.50
N GLU A 385 -19.88 0.00 3.24
CA GLU A 385 -21.07 -0.27 2.43
C GLU A 385 -21.17 -1.76 2.07
N LEU A 386 -20.08 -2.39 1.62
CA LEU A 386 -20.06 -3.81 1.25
C LEU A 386 -20.41 -4.73 2.43
N CYS A 387 -20.03 -4.34 3.64
CA CYS A 387 -20.24 -5.13 4.86
C CYS A 387 -21.45 -4.68 5.68
N ALA A 388 -22.27 -3.77 5.16
CA ALA A 388 -23.42 -3.19 5.85
C ALA A 388 -23.07 -2.69 7.28
N LEU A 389 -21.91 -2.05 7.44
CA LEU A 389 -21.46 -1.48 8.70
C LEU A 389 -22.02 -0.07 8.90
N PRO A 390 -22.14 0.40 10.15
CA PRO A 390 -22.59 1.77 10.43
C PRO A 390 -21.75 2.82 9.70
N ALA A 391 -22.40 3.79 9.07
CA ALA A 391 -21.72 4.86 8.34
C ALA A 391 -20.90 5.75 9.29
N ILE A 392 -19.71 6.14 8.85
CA ILE A 392 -18.86 7.14 9.51
C ILE A 392 -18.89 8.41 8.66
N THR A 393 -19.57 9.44 9.13
CA THR A 393 -19.77 10.70 8.39
C THR A 393 -18.50 11.55 8.25
N SER A 394 -17.45 11.25 9.01
CA SER A 394 -16.19 12.01 9.04
C SER A 394 -15.13 11.49 8.07
N LEU A 395 -15.43 10.53 7.21
CA LEU A 395 -14.52 10.03 6.18
C LEU A 395 -14.41 11.02 5.02
N ASP A 396 -13.22 11.16 4.46
CA ASP A 396 -12.95 12.02 3.29
C ASP A 396 -13.15 11.26 1.97
N GLY A 397 -13.10 9.91 2.02
CA GLY A 397 -13.32 9.04 0.88
C GLY A 397 -14.78 8.90 0.48
N THR A 398 -15.01 8.35 -0.72
CA THR A 398 -16.33 8.03 -1.27
C THR A 398 -16.41 6.55 -1.57
N SER A 399 -17.55 5.91 -1.28
CA SER A 399 -17.71 4.48 -1.58
C SER A 399 -17.58 4.20 -3.09
N LEU A 400 -16.81 3.18 -3.42
CA LEU A 400 -16.63 2.68 -4.79
C LEU A 400 -17.69 1.66 -5.20
N VAL A 401 -18.63 1.30 -4.33
CA VAL A 401 -19.68 0.31 -4.64
C VAL A 401 -20.48 0.69 -5.89
N PRO A 402 -20.82 1.97 -6.15
CA PRO A 402 -21.46 2.34 -7.43
C PRO A 402 -20.62 1.99 -8.65
N LEU A 403 -19.28 2.18 -8.61
CA LEU A 403 -18.35 1.79 -9.67
C LEU A 403 -18.23 0.26 -9.78
N LEU A 404 -18.18 -0.45 -8.64
CA LEU A 404 -18.14 -1.93 -8.63
C LEU A 404 -19.35 -2.53 -9.35
N LYS A 405 -20.54 -1.90 -9.21
CA LYS A 405 -21.77 -2.31 -9.89
C LYS A 405 -21.82 -1.85 -11.35
N LYS A 406 -21.31 -0.66 -11.65
CA LYS A 406 -21.32 -0.06 -13.00
C LYS A 406 -19.96 0.62 -13.29
N PRO A 407 -18.99 -0.09 -13.85
CA PRO A 407 -17.63 0.42 -14.10
C PRO A 407 -17.56 1.68 -14.97
N SER A 408 -18.56 1.88 -15.84
CA SER A 408 -18.69 3.04 -16.73
C SER A 408 -19.47 4.21 -16.13
N LEU A 409 -19.83 4.15 -14.83
CA LEU A 409 -20.54 5.24 -14.16
C LEU A 409 -19.75 6.55 -14.33
N GLU A 410 -20.46 7.67 -14.50
CA GLU A 410 -19.83 8.98 -14.51
C GLU A 410 -19.22 9.27 -13.12
N TRP A 411 -17.96 9.74 -13.14
CA TRP A 411 -17.16 9.93 -11.94
C TRP A 411 -16.28 11.17 -12.12
N SER A 412 -16.72 12.29 -11.61
CA SER A 412 -16.06 13.61 -11.81
C SER A 412 -14.99 13.91 -10.74
N ARG A 413 -14.89 13.10 -9.69
CA ARG A 413 -13.98 13.34 -8.58
C ARG A 413 -12.55 12.94 -8.96
N PRO A 414 -11.56 13.86 -8.91
CA PRO A 414 -10.16 13.49 -9.09
C PRO A 414 -9.62 12.73 -7.88
N ALA A 415 -8.61 11.89 -8.10
CA ALA A 415 -7.81 11.32 -7.03
C ALA A 415 -6.82 12.37 -6.50
N LEU A 416 -6.73 12.52 -5.18
CA LEU A 416 -5.83 13.45 -4.49
C LEU A 416 -4.70 12.68 -3.79
N THR A 417 -3.46 13.06 -4.07
CA THR A 417 -2.28 12.63 -3.32
C THR A 417 -1.56 13.83 -2.71
N THR A 418 -1.10 13.70 -1.46
CA THR A 418 -0.42 14.78 -0.72
C THR A 418 0.97 14.31 -0.25
N HIS A 419 2.02 15.08 -0.55
CA HIS A 419 3.38 14.83 -0.05
C HIS A 419 3.92 16.02 0.74
N GLY A 420 4.02 15.84 2.08
CA GLY A 420 4.28 16.98 2.97
C GLY A 420 3.11 17.95 3.02
N GLN A 421 3.23 19.00 3.82
CA GLN A 421 2.18 20.00 3.95
C GLN A 421 2.15 20.90 2.71
N GLY A 422 0.99 21.04 2.06
CA GLY A 422 0.75 21.95 0.96
C GLY A 422 1.27 21.51 -0.43
N ASN A 423 1.88 20.33 -0.56
CA ASN A 423 2.23 19.80 -1.87
C ASN A 423 1.19 18.73 -2.26
N HIS A 424 0.50 18.97 -3.36
CA HIS A 424 -0.61 18.13 -3.79
C HIS A 424 -0.53 17.79 -5.27
N THR A 425 -1.01 16.60 -5.62
CA THR A 425 -1.32 16.26 -6.99
C THR A 425 -2.76 15.77 -7.10
N LEU A 426 -3.42 16.19 -8.18
CA LEU A 426 -4.72 15.70 -8.60
C LEU A 426 -4.56 14.87 -9.87
N ARG A 427 -5.25 13.74 -9.91
CA ARG A 427 -5.29 12.89 -11.10
C ARG A 427 -6.75 12.70 -11.54
N THR A 428 -7.07 13.16 -12.77
CA THR A 428 -8.32 12.86 -13.45
C THR A 428 -8.11 11.71 -14.44
N GLU A 429 -9.04 11.40 -15.32
CA GLU A 429 -8.78 10.43 -16.40
C GLU A 429 -7.72 10.92 -17.39
N ARG A 430 -7.69 12.23 -17.66
CA ARG A 430 -6.80 12.84 -18.62
C ARG A 430 -5.63 13.58 -18.01
N TRP A 431 -5.89 14.38 -16.96
CA TRP A 431 -4.95 15.37 -16.45
C TRP A 431 -4.29 14.92 -15.16
N ARG A 432 -2.99 15.23 -15.02
CA ARG A 432 -2.30 15.38 -13.75
C ARG A 432 -1.99 16.83 -13.51
N TYR A 433 -2.37 17.34 -12.35
CA TYR A 433 -2.05 18.69 -11.90
C TYR A 433 -1.32 18.62 -10.57
N ILE A 434 -0.14 19.23 -10.50
CA ILE A 434 0.67 19.29 -9.28
C ILE A 434 0.79 20.76 -8.86
N ARG A 435 0.61 21.02 -7.56
CA ARG A 435 0.85 22.32 -6.94
C ARG A 435 1.74 22.16 -5.73
N TYR A 436 2.78 23.00 -5.65
CA TYR A 436 3.78 22.99 -4.59
C TYR A 436 3.54 24.09 -3.56
N ALA A 437 3.76 23.78 -2.26
CA ALA A 437 3.66 24.75 -1.16
C ALA A 437 4.66 25.92 -1.31
N ALA A 438 5.83 25.64 -1.85
CA ALA A 438 6.88 26.66 -2.11
C ALA A 438 6.66 27.45 -3.40
N GLY A 439 5.52 27.28 -4.07
CA GLY A 439 5.21 27.85 -5.37
C GLY A 439 5.67 26.96 -6.53
N GLY A 440 5.06 27.21 -7.70
CA GLY A 440 5.23 26.40 -8.89
C GLY A 440 4.13 25.38 -9.07
N GLU A 441 3.87 25.04 -10.32
CA GLU A 441 2.82 24.12 -10.75
C GLU A 441 3.32 23.26 -11.90
N GLU A 442 2.74 22.06 -12.02
CA GLU A 442 2.92 21.20 -13.19
C GLU A 442 1.56 20.74 -13.69
N LEU A 443 1.46 20.55 -14.98
CA LEU A 443 0.26 20.00 -15.66
C LEU A 443 0.70 19.08 -16.78
N TYR A 444 0.13 17.87 -16.80
CA TYR A 444 0.43 16.85 -17.81
C TYR A 444 -0.86 16.30 -18.42
N ASP A 445 -0.83 16.06 -19.74
CA ASP A 445 -1.93 15.45 -20.50
C ASP A 445 -1.63 13.97 -20.74
N HIS A 446 -2.15 13.08 -19.91
CA HIS A 446 -1.90 11.64 -20.01
C HIS A 446 -2.43 10.98 -21.28
N THR A 447 -3.24 11.67 -22.10
CA THR A 447 -3.66 11.15 -23.41
C THR A 447 -2.56 11.23 -24.46
N THR A 448 -1.62 12.14 -24.30
CA THR A 448 -0.50 12.39 -25.23
C THR A 448 0.87 12.22 -24.58
N ASP A 449 0.97 12.38 -23.26
CA ASP A 449 2.20 12.30 -22.47
C ASP A 449 1.98 11.48 -21.19
N PRO A 450 1.87 10.14 -21.28
CA PRO A 450 1.69 9.28 -20.12
C PRO A 450 2.92 9.18 -19.21
N ASN A 451 4.09 9.64 -19.68
CA ASN A 451 5.34 9.66 -18.94
C ASN A 451 5.61 10.98 -18.21
N GLU A 452 4.75 11.97 -18.38
CA GLU A 452 4.87 13.28 -17.70
C GLU A 452 6.17 14.03 -18.07
N TRP A 453 6.58 13.97 -19.35
CA TRP A 453 7.81 14.59 -19.84
C TRP A 453 7.69 16.09 -20.14
N THR A 454 6.48 16.57 -20.46
CA THR A 454 6.28 17.97 -20.86
C THR A 454 5.33 18.68 -19.92
N ASN A 455 5.87 19.61 -19.12
CA ASN A 455 5.09 20.45 -18.22
C ASN A 455 4.33 21.53 -18.97
N LEU A 456 3.00 21.42 -19.02
CA LEU A 456 2.10 22.36 -19.70
C LEU A 456 1.68 23.54 -18.83
N ALA A 457 2.05 23.58 -17.54
CA ALA A 457 1.52 24.53 -16.57
C ALA A 457 1.84 26.00 -16.89
N THR A 458 2.93 26.25 -17.60
CA THR A 458 3.37 27.63 -17.98
C THR A 458 2.72 28.15 -19.24
N LYS A 459 2.04 27.28 -20.01
CA LYS A 459 1.41 27.63 -21.31
C LYS A 459 0.05 28.29 -21.06
N PRO A 460 -0.20 29.53 -21.56
CA PRO A 460 -1.42 30.29 -21.27
C PRO A 460 -2.72 29.57 -21.66
N GLU A 461 -2.73 28.78 -22.72
CA GLU A 461 -3.89 28.04 -23.20
C GLU A 461 -4.42 27.01 -22.21
N PHE A 462 -3.61 26.54 -21.27
CA PHE A 462 -3.99 25.59 -20.22
C PHE A 462 -4.39 26.26 -18.88
N ALA A 463 -4.35 27.59 -18.80
CA ALA A 463 -4.75 28.30 -17.58
C ALA A 463 -6.18 27.98 -17.11
N PRO A 464 -7.21 27.85 -18.01
CA PRO A 464 -8.55 27.46 -17.58
C PRO A 464 -8.61 26.08 -16.96
N ILE A 465 -7.88 25.10 -17.51
CA ILE A 465 -7.83 23.72 -17.01
C ILE A 465 -7.21 23.69 -15.61
N LYS A 466 -6.10 24.41 -15.41
CA LYS A 466 -5.47 24.52 -14.07
C LYS A 466 -6.42 25.16 -13.07
N ALA A 467 -7.14 26.22 -13.45
CA ALA A 467 -8.08 26.90 -12.57
C ALA A 467 -9.25 25.99 -12.14
N GLU A 468 -9.75 25.15 -13.07
CA GLU A 468 -10.75 24.14 -12.76
C GLU A 468 -10.22 23.10 -11.78
N LEU A 469 -9.08 22.46 -12.09
CA LEU A 469 -8.48 21.43 -11.25
C LEU A 469 -8.14 21.96 -9.86
N ALA A 470 -7.63 23.19 -9.77
CA ALA A 470 -7.29 23.82 -8.50
C ALA A 470 -8.48 23.93 -7.52
N GLN A 471 -9.73 23.93 -8.01
CA GLN A 471 -10.92 23.97 -7.16
C GLN A 471 -11.07 22.68 -6.33
N SER A 472 -10.52 21.56 -6.80
CA SER A 472 -10.53 20.27 -6.11
C SER A 472 -9.39 20.08 -5.12
N LEU A 473 -8.44 21.02 -5.04
CA LEU A 473 -7.37 20.97 -4.06
C LEU A 473 -7.88 21.31 -2.65
N PRO A 474 -7.21 20.78 -1.60
CA PRO A 474 -7.50 21.19 -0.22
C PRO A 474 -7.43 22.70 -0.05
N LYS A 475 -8.47 23.30 0.57
CA LYS A 475 -8.50 24.74 0.87
C LYS A 475 -7.57 25.09 2.02
N THR A 476 -7.32 24.14 2.92
CA THR A 476 -6.48 24.28 4.10
C THR A 476 -5.74 22.98 4.35
N ASP A 477 -4.52 23.08 4.85
CA ASP A 477 -3.71 21.95 5.30
C ASP A 477 -3.59 22.00 6.82
N ALA A 478 -3.87 20.89 7.47
CA ALA A 478 -3.63 20.76 8.89
C ALA A 478 -2.12 20.92 9.18
N PRO A 479 -1.76 21.61 10.28
CA PRO A 479 -0.35 21.70 10.67
C PRO A 479 0.29 20.32 10.82
N ALA A 480 1.55 20.20 10.38
CA ALA A 480 2.31 18.97 10.51
C ALA A 480 2.39 18.52 11.97
N LYS A 481 1.99 17.27 12.24
CA LYS A 481 2.11 16.65 13.55
C LYS A 481 3.47 15.96 13.65
N GLY A 482 4.32 16.41 14.57
CA GLY A 482 5.66 15.86 14.77
C GLY A 482 5.69 14.68 15.73
N SER A 483 6.77 13.90 15.71
CA SER A 483 7.08 12.94 16.75
C SER A 483 7.47 13.63 18.07
N LYS A 484 7.27 12.97 19.22
CA LYS A 484 7.68 13.50 20.55
C LYS A 484 9.16 13.91 20.62
N LYS A 485 10.04 13.35 19.79
CA LYS A 485 11.46 13.71 19.75
C LYS A 485 11.73 15.14 19.25
N LYS A 486 10.95 15.66 18.31
CA LYS A 486 11.10 17.05 17.81
C LYS A 486 10.53 18.10 18.78
N ARG A 487 9.51 17.73 19.60
CA ARG A 487 8.96 18.64 20.63
C ARG A 487 9.96 18.98 21.75
N LYS A 488 10.91 18.08 22.08
CA LYS A 488 11.96 18.39 23.07
C LYS A 488 13.08 19.29 22.55
N ALA A 489 13.31 19.33 21.24
CA ALA A 489 14.33 20.19 20.65
C ALA A 489 13.87 21.65 20.46
N THR A 490 12.55 21.89 20.30
CA THR A 490 11.97 23.24 20.19
C THR A 490 11.58 23.89 21.53
N ALA A 491 11.72 23.17 22.65
CA ALA A 491 11.46 23.69 23.99
C ALA A 491 12.75 24.11 24.74
N VAL A 492 13.90 24.14 24.06
CA VAL A 492 15.23 24.51 24.62
C VAL A 492 15.88 25.63 23.78
N GLU A 493 15.11 26.41 23.01
CA GLU A 493 15.55 27.69 22.48
C GLU A 493 14.70 28.84 23.01
#